data_3ea85456eb0a75971f12d0eb769d2689
#
_entry.id   3ea85456eb0a75971f12d0eb769d2689
#
_cell.length_a   1.000
_cell.length_b   1.000
_cell.length_c   1.000
_cell.angle_alpha   90.00
_cell.angle_beta   90.00
_cell.angle_gamma   90.00
#
_symmetry.space_group_name_H-M   'P 1'
#
loop_
_entity.id
_entity.type
_entity.pdbx_description
1 polymer ?
#
loop_
_entity_poly.entity_id
_entity_poly.type
_entity_poly.pdbx_seq_one_letter_code
_entity_poly.pdbx_strand_id
1 'polypeptide(L)'
;MSIKHNSEINIKIRLDENKVPEEISWTAKDGGIDNESSKAIMLSVWDHKKKDTLRMDLWTKDMPVDEMKQFYHETLAVSYTHLTLPTN
;
A
#
# COMPACT_ATOMS: atom_id res chain seq x y z
N MET A 1 24.48 -3.65 -18.76
CA MET A 1 24.34 -2.61 -17.72
C MET A 1 24.14 -3.26 -16.36
N SER A 2 24.83 -2.80 -15.37
CA SER A 2 24.72 -3.36 -14.03
C SER A 2 23.78 -2.53 -13.17
N ILE A 3 23.04 -3.22 -12.34
CA ILE A 3 22.16 -2.58 -11.37
C ILE A 3 22.99 -2.33 -10.11
N LYS A 4 23.11 -1.08 -9.72
CA LYS A 4 23.95 -0.71 -8.58
C LYS A 4 23.19 -0.59 -7.28
N HIS A 5 21.89 -0.34 -7.36
CA HIS A 5 21.06 -0.15 -6.18
C HIS A 5 19.74 -0.89 -6.35
N ASN A 6 19.32 -1.51 -5.27
CA ASN A 6 18.02 -2.17 -5.22
C ASN A 6 17.25 -1.59 -4.05
N SER A 7 15.96 -1.45 -4.24
CA SER A 7 15.08 -1.00 -3.18
C SER A 7 13.95 -2.00 -3.04
N GLU A 8 13.54 -2.24 -1.81
CA GLU A 8 12.50 -3.21 -1.52
C GLU A 8 11.42 -2.60 -0.65
N ILE A 9 10.21 -3.03 -0.90
CA ILE A 9 9.07 -2.73 -0.04
C ILE A 9 8.50 -4.06 0.39
N ASN A 10 8.43 -4.28 1.69
CA ASN A 10 7.91 -5.52 2.26
C ASN A 10 6.66 -5.21 3.05
N ILE A 11 5.61 -5.98 2.79
CA ILE A 11 4.35 -5.86 3.50
C ILE A 11 4.06 -7.21 4.14
N LYS A 12 3.90 -7.22 5.46
CA LYS A 12 3.59 -8.43 6.20
C LYS A 12 2.18 -8.33 6.74
N ILE A 13 1.40 -9.35 6.50
CA ILE A 13 0.01 -9.39 6.93
C ILE A 13 -0.19 -10.62 7.79
N ARG A 14 -0.57 -10.40 9.05
CA ARG A 14 -0.93 -11.49 9.93
C ARG A 14 -2.41 -11.74 9.84
N LEU A 15 -2.78 -12.96 9.60
CA LEU A 15 -4.18 -13.35 9.50
C LEU A 15 -4.57 -14.12 10.75
N ASP A 16 -5.82 -13.98 11.15
CA ASP A 16 -6.35 -14.79 12.23
C ASP A 16 -6.76 -16.17 11.72
N GLU A 17 -7.38 -16.98 12.54
CA GLU A 17 -7.76 -18.34 12.18
C GLU A 17 -8.79 -18.38 11.05
N ASN A 18 -9.51 -17.31 10.83
CA ASN A 18 -10.48 -17.18 9.74
C ASN A 18 -9.89 -16.49 8.52
N LYS A 19 -8.57 -16.28 8.52
CA LYS A 19 -7.85 -15.61 7.43
C LYS A 19 -8.26 -14.15 7.25
N VAL A 20 -8.68 -13.51 8.33
CA VAL A 20 -8.98 -12.08 8.34
C VAL A 20 -7.74 -11.34 8.84
N PRO A 21 -7.35 -10.24 8.19
CA PRO A 21 -6.17 -9.51 8.62
C PRO A 21 -6.31 -8.99 10.06
N GLU A 22 -5.32 -9.29 10.85
CA GLU A 22 -5.28 -8.91 12.25
C GLU A 22 -4.23 -7.85 12.51
N GLU A 23 -3.13 -7.91 11.76
CA GLU A 23 -2.02 -6.99 11.92
C GLU A 23 -1.32 -6.81 10.58
N ILE A 24 -1.01 -5.57 10.24
CA ILE A 24 -0.28 -5.24 9.02
C ILE A 24 0.94 -4.43 9.43
N SER A 25 2.10 -4.82 8.93
CA SER A 25 3.31 -4.04 9.13
C SER A 25 4.07 -3.96 7.81
N TRP A 26 4.87 -2.91 7.63
CA TRP A 26 5.58 -2.76 6.39
C TRP A 26 6.94 -2.11 6.59
N THR A 27 7.81 -2.35 5.63
CA THR A 27 9.18 -1.87 5.65
C THR A 27 9.55 -1.33 4.28
N ALA A 28 10.08 -0.12 4.26
CA ALA A 28 10.61 0.51 3.06
C ALA A 28 11.81 1.33 3.50
N LYS A 29 12.95 0.67 3.63
CA LYS A 29 14.12 1.28 4.27
C LYS A 29 14.61 2.54 3.56
N ASP A 30 14.54 2.56 2.25
CA ASP A 30 14.95 3.75 1.51
C ASP A 30 14.05 4.95 1.81
N GLY A 31 12.83 4.71 2.27
CA GLY A 31 11.94 5.77 2.71
C GLY A 31 11.96 6.01 4.19
N GLY A 32 12.88 5.37 4.90
CA GLY A 32 12.97 5.54 6.35
C GLY A 32 11.93 4.79 7.14
N ILE A 33 11.28 3.80 6.54
CA ILE A 33 10.23 3.04 7.19
C ILE A 33 10.74 1.64 7.51
N ASP A 34 10.67 1.27 8.79
CA ASP A 34 11.15 -0.02 9.24
C ASP A 34 10.14 -0.64 10.19
N ASN A 35 9.45 -1.66 9.69
CA ASN A 35 8.49 -2.44 10.47
C ASN A 35 7.42 -1.56 11.14
N GLU A 36 6.85 -0.66 10.36
CA GLU A 36 5.80 0.23 10.85
C GLU A 36 4.45 -0.45 10.83
N SER A 37 3.67 -0.21 11.86
CA SER A 37 2.33 -0.76 11.97
C SER A 37 1.35 0.02 11.11
N SER A 38 0.43 -0.69 10.48
CA SER A 38 -0.59 -0.07 9.65
C SER A 38 -1.91 -0.83 9.85
N LYS A 39 -3.02 -0.13 9.69
CA LYS A 39 -4.33 -0.76 9.81
C LYS A 39 -5.00 -0.98 8.46
N ALA A 40 -4.49 -0.35 7.42
CA ALA A 40 -5.04 -0.52 6.09
C ALA A 40 -3.98 -0.20 5.04
N ILE A 41 -4.08 -0.87 3.91
CA ILE A 41 -3.18 -0.67 2.77
C ILE A 41 -3.99 -0.77 1.50
N MET A 42 -3.74 0.14 0.58
CA MET A 42 -4.25 0.05 -0.78
C MET A 42 -3.06 -0.03 -1.71
N LEU A 43 -3.01 -1.08 -2.50
CA LEU A 43 -1.92 -1.31 -3.42
C LEU A 43 -2.45 -1.44 -4.83
N SER A 44 -1.95 -0.63 -5.73
CA SER A 44 -2.32 -0.68 -7.14
C SER A 44 -1.08 -0.87 -7.98
N VAL A 45 -1.11 -1.82 -8.88
CA VAL A 45 0.02 -2.14 -9.74
C VAL A 45 -0.48 -2.15 -11.19
N TRP A 46 0.22 -1.42 -12.05
CA TRP A 46 -0.09 -1.45 -13.46
C TRP A 46 0.59 -2.64 -14.12
N ASP A 47 -0.20 -3.57 -14.65
CA ASP A 47 0.33 -4.71 -15.35
C ASP A 47 0.66 -4.31 -16.78
N HIS A 48 1.93 -4.27 -17.09
CA HIS A 48 2.42 -3.84 -18.39
C HIS A 48 1.96 -4.75 -19.53
N LYS A 49 1.87 -6.04 -19.29
CA LYS A 49 1.50 -7.00 -20.32
C LYS A 49 0.01 -6.99 -20.61
N LYS A 50 -0.79 -7.00 -19.60
CA LYS A 50 -2.25 -7.05 -19.76
C LYS A 50 -2.87 -5.67 -19.95
N LYS A 51 -2.09 -4.61 -19.70
CA LYS A 51 -2.59 -3.25 -19.77
C LYS A 51 -3.76 -3.04 -18.84
N ASP A 52 -3.57 -3.48 -17.62
CA ASP A 52 -4.64 -3.57 -16.63
C ASP A 52 -4.11 -3.20 -15.26
N THR A 53 -4.98 -2.78 -14.36
CA THR A 53 -4.60 -2.45 -13.00
C THR A 53 -4.98 -3.58 -12.07
N LEU A 54 -3.97 -4.08 -11.35
CA LEU A 54 -4.19 -5.06 -10.29
C LEU A 54 -4.24 -4.29 -8.98
N ARG A 55 -5.27 -4.53 -8.20
CA ARG A 55 -5.48 -3.78 -6.98
C ARG A 55 -5.77 -4.71 -5.82
N MET A 56 -5.17 -4.40 -4.68
CA MET A 56 -5.38 -5.13 -3.46
C MET A 56 -5.63 -4.14 -2.34
N ASP A 57 -6.78 -4.24 -1.72
CA ASP A 57 -7.13 -3.40 -0.58
C ASP A 57 -7.25 -4.30 0.64
N LEU A 58 -6.53 -3.97 1.69
CA LEU A 58 -6.50 -4.75 2.90
C LEU A 58 -6.71 -3.85 4.10
N TRP A 59 -7.43 -4.34 5.09
CA TRP A 59 -7.56 -3.63 6.37
C TRP A 59 -7.72 -4.63 7.49
N THR A 60 -7.25 -4.22 8.67
CA THR A 60 -7.37 -5.05 9.85
C THR A 60 -8.81 -4.98 10.37
N LYS A 61 -9.21 -6.00 11.13
CA LYS A 61 -10.56 -6.06 11.65
C LYS A 61 -10.87 -4.98 12.69
N ASP A 62 -9.84 -4.32 13.22
CA ASP A 62 -10.03 -3.23 14.17
C ASP A 62 -9.89 -1.84 13.53
N MET A 63 -9.87 -1.77 12.20
CA MET A 63 -9.81 -0.49 11.51
C MET A 63 -11.13 0.25 11.68
N PRO A 64 -11.12 1.45 12.27
CA PRO A 64 -12.37 2.21 12.45
C PRO A 64 -12.97 2.62 11.11
N VAL A 65 -14.29 2.60 11.03
CA VAL A 65 -14.98 2.90 9.77
C VAL A 65 -14.76 4.35 9.35
N ASP A 66 -14.76 5.28 10.27
CA ASP A 66 -14.55 6.69 9.95
C ASP A 66 -13.11 6.93 9.46
N GLU A 67 -12.14 6.22 10.02
CA GLU A 67 -10.77 6.32 9.54
C GLU A 67 -10.62 5.67 8.17
N MET A 68 -11.35 4.60 7.91
CA MET A 68 -11.36 3.98 6.59
C MET A 68 -11.89 4.93 5.53
N LYS A 69 -12.95 5.66 5.86
CA LYS A 69 -13.50 6.64 4.94
C LYS A 69 -12.49 7.76 4.66
N GLN A 70 -11.80 8.20 5.68
CA GLN A 70 -10.77 9.21 5.53
C GLN A 70 -9.63 8.71 4.66
N PHE A 71 -9.22 7.45 4.88
CA PHE A 71 -8.14 6.85 4.10
C PHE A 71 -8.51 6.78 2.62
N TYR A 72 -9.71 6.33 2.29
CA TYR A 72 -10.17 6.29 0.91
C TYR A 72 -10.19 7.69 0.29
N HIS A 73 -10.71 8.65 1.04
CA HIS A 73 -10.80 10.01 0.56
C HIS A 73 -9.42 10.59 0.28
N GLU A 74 -8.49 10.42 1.20
CA GLU A 74 -7.13 10.94 1.03
C GLU A 74 -6.40 10.23 -0.10
N THR A 75 -6.60 8.93 -0.24
CA THR A 75 -5.96 8.18 -1.31
C THR A 75 -6.42 8.67 -2.67
N LEU A 76 -7.71 8.86 -2.85
CA LEU A 76 -8.25 9.36 -4.11
C LEU A 76 -7.78 10.79 -4.38
N ALA A 77 -7.76 11.64 -3.36
CA ALA A 77 -7.33 13.02 -3.52
C ALA A 77 -5.86 13.10 -3.92
N VAL A 78 -5.01 12.31 -3.26
CA VAL A 78 -3.58 12.28 -3.57
C VAL A 78 -3.36 11.76 -4.97
N SER A 79 -4.04 10.68 -5.35
CA SER A 79 -3.91 10.12 -6.68
C SER A 79 -4.32 11.12 -7.75
N TYR A 80 -5.43 11.81 -7.51
CA TYR A 80 -5.91 12.80 -8.45
C TYR A 80 -4.91 13.96 -8.61
N THR A 81 -4.39 14.43 -7.48
CA THR A 81 -3.41 15.51 -7.49
C THR A 81 -2.14 15.10 -8.23
N HIS A 82 -1.68 13.89 -8.00
CA HIS A 82 -0.43 13.41 -8.60
C HIS A 82 -0.55 13.15 -10.08
N LEU A 83 -1.75 12.96 -10.60
CA LEU A 83 -1.94 12.80 -12.03
C LEU A 83 -1.51 14.03 -12.82
N THR A 84 -1.52 15.17 -12.18
CA THR A 84 -1.15 16.41 -12.83
C THR A 84 0.33 16.73 -12.72
N LEU A 85 1.08 15.95 -11.95
CA LEU A 85 2.49 16.18 -11.74
C LEU A 85 3.31 15.46 -12.78
N PRO A 86 4.30 16.11 -13.35
CA PRO A 86 5.22 15.41 -14.25
C PRO A 86 6.00 14.41 -13.43
N THR A 87 6.14 13.26 -13.96
CA THR A 87 6.84 12.22 -13.25
C THR A 87 8.27 12.15 -13.65
N ASN A 88 8.85 13.11 -13.91
CA ASN A 88 10.25 13.21 -14.21
C ASN A 88 10.52 13.53 -15.61
#